data_e3be42ceea863206f3e43a51c809389f
#
_entry.id   e3be42ceea863206f3e43a51c809389f
#
_cell.length_a   1.000
_cell.length_b   1.000
_cell.length_c   1.000
_cell.angle_alpha   90.00
_cell.angle_beta   90.00
_cell.angle_gamma   90.00
#
_symmetry.space_group_name_H-M   'P 1'
#
loop_
_entity.id
_entity.type
_entity.pdbx_description
1 polymer ?
#
loop_
_entity_poly.entity_id
_entity_poly.type
_entity_poly.pdbx_seq_one_letter_code
_entity_poly.pdbx_strand_id
1 'polypeptide(L)'
;MALPYNSAIANQLGDQGKLVMVREAAEWRYADRVWAKQSNSWREIERVYVKDGGTWREVGKYDIYRFRFDLNSDNSGGGANYNYRMLNPSQNSSNDDLYTGSSNTNTYWSLSSALSNVSPWNGSDPVIGVVYVNSKQRNLRIDTLPSGSRVVLHIYGNRRIMGKGGNGGNGSQSHSAGGNGGNGQTALYARGSGSGQVLLVNYGQIAGGGGGGGGGRGGQCVYNQNTQKSCMKGSQCPVTYQNFSQEQGGGGGGGAGYPGGQAGSGDPNGQNGSQNGGGSGGGNQSCNAQDGRNGGNFGQNGQTKSGTAGSAGSAGAAIDGVSNINKIVSGTITGPQTN
;
A
#
# COMPACT_ATOMS: atom_id res chain seq x y z
N MET A 1 21.89 28.81 19.48
CA MET A 1 20.92 27.77 19.92
C MET A 1 21.57 26.44 19.57
N ALA A 2 21.95 25.61 20.53
CA ALA A 2 22.54 24.29 20.23
C ALA A 2 21.45 23.39 19.74
N LEU A 3 21.60 22.82 18.55
CA LEU A 3 20.70 21.80 18.02
C LEU A 3 20.80 20.57 18.94
N PRO A 4 19.71 20.01 19.44
CA PRO A 4 19.77 18.80 20.22
C PRO A 4 20.23 17.65 19.30
N TYR A 5 21.45 17.22 19.51
CA TYR A 5 22.02 16.06 18.85
C TYR A 5 21.33 14.81 19.41
N ASN A 6 20.50 14.17 18.62
CA ASN A 6 19.97 12.87 19.00
C ASN A 6 20.98 11.79 18.57
N SER A 7 21.82 11.38 19.52
CA SER A 7 22.85 10.37 19.32
C SER A 7 22.31 9.03 18.77
N ALA A 8 21.07 8.68 19.08
CA ALA A 8 20.44 7.47 18.55
C ALA A 8 20.24 7.53 17.04
N ILE A 9 19.81 8.68 16.51
CA ILE A 9 19.62 8.87 15.06
C ILE A 9 20.97 8.94 14.34
N ALA A 10 21.94 9.66 14.90
CA ALA A 10 23.27 9.78 14.30
C ALA A 10 24.01 8.43 14.25
N ASN A 11 23.89 7.61 15.29
CA ASN A 11 24.48 6.28 15.31
C ASN A 11 23.82 5.30 14.32
N GLN A 12 22.55 5.50 14.02
CA GLN A 12 21.79 4.65 13.06
C GLN A 12 22.07 4.99 11.60
N LEU A 13 22.46 6.23 11.29
CA LEU A 13 22.81 6.65 9.93
C LEU A 13 24.18 6.15 9.47
N GLY A 14 24.99 5.59 10.37
CA GLY A 14 26.34 5.12 10.07
C GLY A 14 27.32 6.25 9.68
N ASP A 15 28.56 5.89 9.34
CA ASP A 15 29.60 6.89 9.00
C ASP A 15 29.44 7.50 7.59
N GLN A 16 28.50 6.99 6.79
CA GLN A 16 28.27 7.47 5.44
C GLN A 16 26.90 8.15 5.34
N GLY A 17 26.86 9.44 5.14
CA GLY A 17 25.66 10.20 4.80
C GLY A 17 24.79 10.64 5.97
N LYS A 18 25.38 11.19 7.00
CA LYS A 18 24.65 11.80 8.11
C LYS A 18 23.88 13.02 7.63
N LEU A 19 22.57 12.99 7.79
CA LEU A 19 21.68 14.10 7.47
C LEU A 19 21.45 14.96 8.71
N VAL A 20 21.41 16.28 8.53
CA VAL A 20 21.07 17.21 9.61
C VAL A 20 19.56 17.23 9.76
N MET A 21 19.05 16.99 10.98
CA MET A 21 17.64 17.12 11.31
C MET A 21 17.39 18.43 12.03
N VAL A 22 16.30 19.09 11.66
CA VAL A 22 15.81 20.30 12.32
C VAL A 22 14.44 20.01 12.93
N ARG A 23 14.23 20.44 14.17
CA ARG A 23 12.93 20.33 14.81
C ARG A 23 12.10 21.56 14.46
N GLU A 24 11.00 21.35 13.74
CA GLU A 24 10.03 22.38 13.39
C GLU A 24 8.67 22.02 14.01
N ALA A 25 8.17 22.92 14.83
CA ALA A 25 6.94 22.75 15.63
C ALA A 25 6.90 21.45 16.43
N ALA A 26 6.67 20.43 16.47
CA ALA A 26 6.82 19.20 17.25
C ALA A 26 7.45 18.05 16.47
N GLU A 27 7.77 18.28 15.20
CA GLU A 27 8.25 17.26 14.29
C GLU A 27 9.73 17.45 13.93
N TRP A 28 10.44 16.34 13.76
CA TRP A 28 11.80 16.33 13.23
C TRP A 28 11.76 16.29 11.71
N ARG A 29 12.41 17.28 11.06
CA ARG A 29 12.55 17.37 9.61
C ARG A 29 14.00 17.32 9.20
N TYR A 30 14.27 16.68 8.08
CA TYR A 30 15.61 16.65 7.51
C TYR A 30 15.89 17.95 6.77
N ALA A 31 17.08 18.53 7.04
CA ALA A 31 17.54 19.65 6.26
C ALA A 31 18.09 19.16 4.92
N ASP A 32 17.54 19.65 3.83
CA ASP A 32 18.05 19.37 2.48
C ASP A 32 19.45 19.94 2.29
N ARG A 33 19.70 21.11 2.89
CA ARG A 33 20.94 21.85 2.83
C ARG A 33 21.22 22.55 4.15
N VAL A 34 22.47 22.72 4.45
CA VAL A 34 22.93 23.53 5.57
C VAL A 34 23.77 24.69 5.02
N TRP A 35 23.45 25.88 5.45
CA TRP A 35 24.13 27.10 5.01
C TRP A 35 24.81 27.76 6.19
N ALA A 36 26.02 28.26 5.99
CA ALA A 36 26.70 29.13 6.96
C ALA A 36 26.92 30.51 6.37
N LYS A 37 26.73 31.52 7.20
CA LYS A 37 27.08 32.91 6.85
C LYS A 37 28.54 33.14 7.09
N GLN A 38 29.31 33.39 6.02
CA GLN A 38 30.69 33.72 6.08
C GLN A 38 30.94 35.06 5.37
N SER A 39 31.55 36.04 6.04
CA SER A 39 31.87 37.36 5.46
C SER A 39 30.69 38.00 4.73
N ASN A 40 29.53 38.05 5.39
CA ASN A 40 28.24 38.57 4.86
C ASN A 40 27.60 37.82 3.67
N SER A 41 28.19 36.71 3.24
CA SER A 41 27.62 35.84 2.20
C SER A 41 27.17 34.50 2.79
N TRP A 42 26.04 34.01 2.34
CA TRP A 42 25.58 32.66 2.66
C TRP A 42 26.28 31.66 1.76
N ARG A 43 26.94 30.67 2.34
CA ARG A 43 27.61 29.58 1.61
C ARG A 43 27.01 28.24 2.05
N GLU A 44 26.75 27.38 1.10
CA GLU A 44 26.35 26.00 1.38
C GLU A 44 27.52 25.25 2.00
N ILE A 45 27.24 24.46 3.04
CA ILE A 45 28.25 23.68 3.75
C ILE A 45 28.31 22.28 3.12
N GLU A 46 29.45 21.93 2.56
CA GLU A 46 29.67 20.59 1.98
C GLU A 46 29.85 19.51 3.07
N ARG A 47 30.41 19.89 4.22
CA ARG A 47 30.71 18.96 5.32
C ARG A 47 30.41 19.60 6.65
N VAL A 48 29.79 18.84 7.54
CA VAL A 48 29.56 19.26 8.93
C VAL A 48 30.36 18.34 9.84
N TYR A 49 31.13 18.93 10.75
CA TYR A 49 31.88 18.20 11.74
C TYR A 49 31.39 18.54 13.14
N VAL A 50 31.37 17.55 14.02
CA VAL A 50 31.10 17.73 15.45
C VAL A 50 32.37 17.29 16.23
N LYS A 51 32.77 18.06 17.20
CA LYS A 51 33.84 17.68 18.12
C LYS A 51 33.26 16.83 19.25
N ASP A 52 33.65 15.56 19.28
CA ASP A 52 33.22 14.59 20.28
C ASP A 52 34.44 13.97 20.95
N GLY A 53 34.53 14.09 22.27
CA GLY A 53 35.68 13.58 23.05
C GLY A 53 37.06 14.13 22.61
N GLY A 54 37.09 15.37 22.11
CA GLY A 54 38.32 15.98 21.60
C GLY A 54 38.64 15.71 20.13
N THR A 55 37.93 14.78 19.49
CA THR A 55 38.13 14.39 18.09
C THR A 55 37.01 14.99 17.20
N TRP A 56 37.42 15.55 16.05
CA TRP A 56 36.49 16.01 15.05
C TRP A 56 35.93 14.83 14.26
N ARG A 57 34.60 14.66 14.29
CA ARG A 57 33.90 13.64 13.53
C ARG A 57 33.01 14.30 12.48
N GLU A 58 33.11 13.82 11.24
CA GLU A 58 32.24 14.26 10.18
C GLU A 58 30.80 13.75 10.45
N VAL A 59 29.83 14.67 10.48
CA VAL A 59 28.42 14.36 10.69
C VAL A 59 27.56 14.61 9.46
N GLY A 60 28.17 15.11 8.37
CA GLY A 60 27.50 15.29 7.10
C GLY A 60 28.50 15.43 5.95
N LYS A 61 28.31 14.65 4.90
CA LYS A 61 29.05 14.73 3.64
C LYS A 61 28.06 14.93 2.50
N TYR A 62 28.31 15.93 1.66
CA TYR A 62 27.38 16.38 0.63
C TYR A 62 27.93 16.23 -0.80
N ASP A 63 28.79 15.23 -1.04
CA ASP A 63 29.38 14.92 -2.35
C ASP A 63 28.63 13.82 -3.14
N ILE A 64 27.43 13.45 -2.70
CA ILE A 64 26.59 12.45 -3.35
C ILE A 64 25.27 13.05 -3.81
N TYR A 65 24.61 12.38 -4.75
CA TYR A 65 23.29 12.79 -5.22
C TYR A 65 22.30 12.85 -4.07
N ARG A 66 21.63 13.97 -3.92
CA ARG A 66 20.58 14.15 -2.95
C ARG A 66 19.27 14.38 -3.65
N PHE A 67 18.21 13.89 -3.04
CA PHE A 67 16.86 14.07 -3.56
C PHE A 67 15.87 14.42 -2.47
N ARG A 68 14.81 15.09 -2.88
CA ARG A 68 13.58 15.27 -2.13
C ARG A 68 12.41 14.96 -3.06
N PHE A 69 11.47 14.15 -2.58
CA PHE A 69 10.19 13.92 -3.23
C PHE A 69 9.06 14.25 -2.25
N ASP A 70 8.11 15.06 -2.71
CA ASP A 70 6.91 15.43 -1.97
C ASP A 70 5.69 14.83 -2.68
N LEU A 71 5.09 13.79 -2.12
CA LEU A 71 3.90 13.13 -2.65
C LEU A 71 2.66 13.88 -2.15
N ASN A 72 2.26 14.92 -2.89
CA ASN A 72 1.25 15.88 -2.47
C ASN A 72 -0.17 15.55 -2.97
N SER A 73 -0.31 14.65 -3.94
CA SER A 73 -1.61 14.27 -4.49
C SER A 73 -1.99 12.84 -4.10
N ASP A 74 -3.27 12.64 -3.83
CA ASP A 74 -3.83 11.31 -3.56
C ASP A 74 -3.64 10.41 -4.80
N ASN A 75 -3.06 9.23 -4.59
CA ASN A 75 -2.83 8.24 -5.63
C ASN A 75 -3.61 6.96 -5.35
N SER A 76 -4.77 6.81 -6.01
CA SER A 76 -5.60 5.59 -5.93
C SER A 76 -5.34 4.58 -7.05
N GLY A 77 -4.46 4.90 -8.00
CA GLY A 77 -4.13 3.98 -9.11
C GLY A 77 -3.96 4.60 -10.49
N GLY A 78 -3.93 5.92 -10.58
CA GLY A 78 -3.40 6.66 -11.74
C GLY A 78 -2.15 7.41 -11.29
N GLY A 79 -1.19 7.69 -12.13
CA GLY A 79 0.11 8.26 -11.74
C GLY A 79 0.05 9.31 -10.63
N ALA A 80 0.96 9.22 -9.68
CA ALA A 80 1.07 10.21 -8.62
C ALA A 80 1.78 11.45 -9.15
N ASN A 81 1.17 12.62 -8.96
CA ASN A 81 1.91 13.86 -9.10
C ASN A 81 2.75 14.07 -7.87
N TYR A 82 4.00 14.41 -8.06
CA TYR A 82 4.94 14.70 -6.99
C TYR A 82 5.77 15.92 -7.33
N ASN A 83 6.17 16.65 -6.30
CA ASN A 83 7.20 17.66 -6.45
C ASN A 83 8.54 17.02 -6.11
N TYR A 84 9.59 17.40 -6.81
CA TYR A 84 10.89 16.85 -6.57
C TYR A 84 12.00 17.89 -6.69
N ARG A 85 13.10 17.60 -6.04
CA ARG A 85 14.36 18.31 -6.17
C ARG A 85 15.49 17.31 -6.19
N MET A 86 16.37 17.43 -7.17
CA MET A 86 17.61 16.65 -7.26
C MET A 86 18.79 17.58 -7.16
N LEU A 87 19.81 17.17 -6.42
CA LEU A 87 21.07 17.88 -6.30
C LEU A 87 22.18 16.94 -6.76
N ASN A 88 22.78 17.29 -7.88
CA ASN A 88 24.02 16.68 -8.32
C ASN A 88 25.18 17.30 -7.50
N PRO A 89 26.18 16.52 -7.06
CA PRO A 89 27.37 17.07 -6.40
C PRO A 89 28.07 18.19 -7.18
N SER A 90 28.01 18.14 -8.51
CA SER A 90 28.60 19.16 -9.38
C SER A 90 27.68 20.35 -9.69
N GLN A 91 26.43 20.32 -9.27
CA GLN A 91 25.48 21.42 -9.55
C GLN A 91 25.41 22.39 -8.37
N ASN A 92 25.94 23.57 -8.62
CA ASN A 92 25.83 24.73 -7.71
C ASN A 92 24.52 25.49 -8.04
N SER A 93 23.37 24.83 -8.02
CA SER A 93 22.11 25.49 -8.35
C SER A 93 21.56 26.23 -7.13
N SER A 94 21.45 27.53 -7.25
CA SER A 94 20.82 28.42 -6.26
C SER A 94 19.29 28.38 -6.28
N ASN A 95 18.69 27.54 -7.12
CA ASN A 95 17.24 27.48 -7.27
C ASN A 95 16.64 26.50 -6.26
N ASP A 96 15.89 27.05 -5.31
CA ASP A 96 15.11 26.30 -4.31
C ASP A 96 13.81 25.73 -4.88
N ASP A 97 13.59 25.86 -6.19
CA ASP A 97 12.36 25.46 -6.84
C ASP A 97 12.18 23.94 -6.85
N LEU A 98 11.01 23.49 -6.41
CA LEU A 98 10.55 22.13 -6.55
C LEU A 98 9.97 21.94 -7.95
N TYR A 99 10.52 21.00 -8.71
CA TYR A 99 9.98 20.62 -10.01
C TYR A 99 8.79 19.69 -9.83
N THR A 100 7.85 19.74 -10.76
CA THR A 100 6.70 18.83 -10.77
C THR A 100 7.01 17.64 -11.68
N GLY A 101 6.83 16.45 -11.15
CA GLY A 101 6.90 15.20 -11.89
C GLY A 101 5.61 14.41 -11.78
N SER A 102 5.39 13.50 -12.70
CA SER A 102 4.30 12.54 -12.65
C SER A 102 4.83 11.14 -12.89
N SER A 103 4.34 10.17 -12.12
CA SER A 103 4.64 8.77 -12.38
C SER A 103 3.51 8.18 -13.23
N ASN A 104 3.87 7.61 -14.37
CA ASN A 104 2.90 7.00 -15.30
C ASN A 104 2.54 5.55 -14.95
N THR A 105 2.96 5.04 -13.79
CA THR A 105 2.61 3.68 -13.38
C THR A 105 1.24 3.65 -12.73
N ASN A 106 0.29 2.99 -13.37
CA ASN A 106 -1.10 2.87 -12.90
C ASN A 106 -1.27 2.05 -11.61
N THR A 107 -0.20 1.54 -11.01
CA THR A 107 -0.31 0.56 -9.92
C THR A 107 0.40 0.95 -8.63
N TYR A 108 1.51 1.69 -8.69
CA TYR A 108 2.29 2.10 -7.53
C TYR A 108 3.21 3.28 -7.86
N TRP A 109 3.63 4.00 -6.84
CA TRP A 109 4.75 4.93 -6.96
C TRP A 109 6.04 4.21 -6.57
N SER A 110 7.09 4.33 -7.38
CA SER A 110 8.40 3.72 -7.15
C SER A 110 9.46 4.80 -7.10
N LEU A 111 10.28 4.76 -6.05
CA LEU A 111 11.38 5.71 -5.90
C LEU A 111 12.43 5.53 -7.02
N SER A 112 12.79 4.30 -7.34
CA SER A 112 13.77 4.03 -8.42
C SER A 112 13.28 4.54 -9.77
N SER A 113 11.99 4.34 -10.09
CA SER A 113 11.41 4.88 -11.32
C SER A 113 11.34 6.41 -11.30
N ALA A 114 10.99 7.00 -10.16
CA ALA A 114 10.97 8.45 -10.03
C ALA A 114 12.37 9.07 -10.20
N LEU A 115 13.38 8.46 -9.59
CA LEU A 115 14.78 8.87 -9.73
C LEU A 115 15.27 8.74 -11.17
N SER A 116 14.93 7.66 -11.88
CA SER A 116 15.30 7.45 -13.28
C SER A 116 14.64 8.45 -14.25
N ASN A 117 13.50 9.01 -13.85
CA ASN A 117 12.80 10.02 -14.66
C ASN A 117 13.32 11.44 -14.43
N VAL A 118 14.19 11.64 -13.44
CA VAL A 118 14.74 12.95 -13.13
C VAL A 118 16.25 12.95 -13.37
N SER A 119 16.69 13.80 -14.28
CA SER A 119 18.10 14.05 -14.54
C SER A 119 18.70 14.82 -13.35
N PRO A 120 19.92 14.53 -12.92
CA PRO A 120 21.01 13.84 -13.63
C PRO A 120 21.40 12.46 -13.08
N TRP A 121 20.57 11.78 -12.29
CA TRP A 121 20.95 10.50 -11.68
C TRP A 121 21.12 9.40 -12.76
N ASN A 122 22.23 8.66 -12.68
CA ASN A 122 22.61 7.64 -13.66
C ASN A 122 22.05 6.23 -13.36
N GLY A 123 21.27 6.07 -12.29
CA GLY A 123 20.66 4.80 -11.89
C GLY A 123 21.58 3.85 -11.10
N SER A 124 22.87 4.11 -11.02
CA SER A 124 23.87 3.24 -10.36
C SER A 124 24.56 3.85 -9.15
N ASP A 125 24.67 5.17 -9.10
CA ASP A 125 25.30 5.84 -7.97
C ASP A 125 24.40 5.86 -6.73
N PRO A 126 24.97 5.71 -5.52
CA PRO A 126 24.21 5.85 -4.29
C PRO A 126 23.55 7.21 -4.18
N VAL A 127 22.34 7.21 -3.63
CA VAL A 127 21.56 8.43 -3.39
C VAL A 127 21.21 8.57 -1.91
N ILE A 128 21.13 9.80 -1.45
CA ILE A 128 20.62 10.12 -0.12
C ILE A 128 19.49 11.11 -0.25
N GLY A 129 18.38 10.84 0.42
CA GLY A 129 17.28 11.79 0.35
C GLY A 129 16.06 11.42 1.17
N VAL A 130 15.02 12.18 0.94
CA VAL A 130 13.78 12.09 1.69
C VAL A 130 12.58 11.98 0.75
N VAL A 131 11.65 11.15 1.15
CA VAL A 131 10.32 11.04 0.54
C VAL A 131 9.30 11.47 1.57
N TYR A 132 8.64 12.59 1.33
CA TYR A 132 7.54 13.08 2.14
C TYR A 132 6.21 12.58 1.61
N VAL A 133 5.45 11.90 2.45
CA VAL A 133 4.09 11.43 2.15
C VAL A 133 3.10 12.43 2.75
N ASN A 134 2.64 13.37 1.92
CA ASN A 134 1.72 14.46 2.28
C ASN A 134 0.26 14.16 1.89
N SER A 135 0.00 12.98 1.34
CA SER A 135 -1.29 12.58 0.80
C SER A 135 -1.51 11.07 0.96
N LYS A 136 -2.65 10.55 0.52
CA LYS A 136 -2.90 9.11 0.54
C LYS A 136 -2.21 8.46 -0.65
N GLN A 137 -1.38 7.46 -0.39
CA GLN A 137 -0.64 6.73 -1.40
C GLN A 137 -1.06 5.27 -1.45
N ARG A 138 -1.16 4.74 -2.67
CA ARG A 138 -1.33 3.32 -2.93
C ARG A 138 0.03 2.69 -3.22
N ASN A 139 0.34 1.56 -2.59
CA ASN A 139 1.46 0.69 -2.94
C ASN A 139 2.76 1.46 -3.22
N LEU A 140 3.37 2.00 -2.18
CA LEU A 140 4.64 2.72 -2.32
C LEU A 140 5.81 1.73 -2.38
N ARG A 141 6.76 1.95 -3.30
CA ARG A 141 7.97 1.15 -3.44
C ARG A 141 9.23 1.96 -3.20
N ILE A 142 10.05 1.49 -2.27
CA ILE A 142 11.42 1.97 -2.01
C ILE A 142 12.32 0.75 -2.11
N ASP A 143 12.41 0.21 -3.30
CA ASP A 143 13.17 -1.00 -3.63
C ASP A 143 14.21 -0.70 -4.70
N THR A 144 15.16 -1.63 -4.90
CA THR A 144 16.14 -1.59 -5.98
C THR A 144 17.05 -0.34 -6.00
N LEU A 145 17.38 0.18 -4.82
CA LEU A 145 18.35 1.28 -4.72
C LEU A 145 19.79 0.75 -4.68
N PRO A 146 20.76 1.46 -5.26
CA PRO A 146 22.17 1.11 -5.18
C PRO A 146 22.66 0.97 -3.74
N SER A 147 23.67 0.11 -3.55
CA SER A 147 24.31 -0.05 -2.25
C SER A 147 24.87 1.29 -1.76
N GLY A 148 24.78 1.56 -0.47
CA GLY A 148 25.19 2.84 0.11
C GLY A 148 24.12 3.93 0.09
N SER A 149 23.01 3.74 -0.64
CA SER A 149 21.89 4.69 -0.60
C SER A 149 21.24 4.76 0.79
N ARG A 150 20.72 5.93 1.14
CA ARG A 150 19.98 6.18 2.39
C ARG A 150 18.74 6.98 2.09
N VAL A 151 17.60 6.45 2.47
CA VAL A 151 16.29 7.05 2.21
C VAL A 151 15.54 7.25 3.50
N VAL A 152 15.06 8.45 3.72
CA VAL A 152 14.10 8.73 4.79
C VAL A 152 12.71 8.71 4.17
N LEU A 153 11.85 7.85 4.68
CA LEU A 153 10.44 7.88 4.38
C LEU A 153 9.70 8.55 5.53
N HIS A 154 9.21 9.77 5.28
CA HIS A 154 8.49 10.55 6.26
C HIS A 154 7.00 10.59 5.92
N ILE A 155 6.16 10.03 6.79
CA ILE A 155 4.71 10.02 6.64
C ILE A 155 4.13 10.98 7.67
N TYR A 156 3.51 12.06 7.21
CA TYR A 156 2.87 13.04 8.10
C TYR A 156 1.65 12.47 8.80
N GLY A 157 1.28 13.09 9.93
CA GLY A 157 0.05 12.78 10.65
C GLY A 157 -1.17 12.83 9.72
N ASN A 158 -2.13 11.92 9.90
CA ASN A 158 -3.33 11.76 9.07
C ASN A 158 -3.08 11.35 7.60
N ARG A 159 -1.83 11.08 7.20
CA ARG A 159 -1.51 10.53 5.87
C ARG A 159 -1.37 9.02 5.92
N ARG A 160 -1.57 8.39 4.76
CA ARG A 160 -1.67 6.92 4.71
C ARG A 160 -0.94 6.36 3.50
N ILE A 161 -0.25 5.25 3.70
CA ILE A 161 0.18 4.34 2.63
C ILE A 161 -0.67 3.09 2.75
N MET A 162 -1.41 2.74 1.70
CA MET A 162 -2.37 1.65 1.75
C MET A 162 -2.19 0.69 0.57
N GLY A 163 -2.34 -0.60 0.84
CA GLY A 163 -2.49 -1.59 -0.23
C GLY A 163 -3.86 -1.51 -0.90
N LYS A 164 -3.97 -1.97 -2.14
CA LYS A 164 -5.27 -2.18 -2.79
C LYS A 164 -5.98 -3.35 -2.13
N GLY A 165 -7.29 -3.26 -1.97
CA GLY A 165 -8.14 -4.37 -1.52
C GLY A 165 -8.27 -5.46 -2.59
N GLY A 166 -8.38 -6.71 -2.16
CA GLY A 166 -8.68 -7.85 -3.02
C GLY A 166 -10.14 -7.85 -3.47
N ASN A 167 -10.40 -8.29 -4.69
CA ASN A 167 -11.77 -8.38 -5.20
C ASN A 167 -12.53 -9.54 -4.55
N GLY A 168 -13.82 -9.39 -4.39
CA GLY A 168 -14.73 -10.47 -3.97
C GLY A 168 -14.87 -11.55 -5.06
N GLY A 169 -15.08 -12.80 -4.64
CA GLY A 169 -15.35 -13.92 -5.52
C GLY A 169 -16.80 -13.92 -6.03
N ASN A 170 -17.02 -14.36 -7.25
CA ASN A 170 -18.35 -14.44 -7.82
C ASN A 170 -19.15 -15.59 -7.21
N GLY A 171 -20.45 -15.43 -7.04
CA GLY A 171 -21.38 -16.52 -6.72
C GLY A 171 -21.51 -17.50 -7.89
N SER A 172 -21.70 -18.78 -7.58
CA SER A 172 -21.92 -19.82 -8.60
C SER A 172 -23.40 -19.96 -8.94
N GLN A 173 -23.71 -20.30 -10.18
CA GLN A 173 -25.07 -20.57 -10.65
C GLN A 173 -25.52 -22.01 -10.42
N SER A 174 -24.65 -22.92 -10.09
CA SER A 174 -24.94 -24.34 -9.92
C SER A 174 -24.42 -24.83 -8.56
N HIS A 175 -24.65 -26.09 -8.24
CA HIS A 175 -24.17 -26.74 -7.01
C HIS A 175 -22.62 -26.73 -6.85
N SER A 176 -21.90 -26.06 -7.75
CA SER A 176 -20.46 -25.87 -7.63
C SER A 176 -20.11 -24.76 -6.64
N ALA A 177 -18.91 -24.76 -6.14
CA ALA A 177 -18.40 -23.71 -5.25
C ALA A 177 -18.40 -22.36 -5.96
N GLY A 178 -18.63 -21.28 -5.21
CA GLY A 178 -18.43 -19.93 -5.70
C GLY A 178 -16.96 -19.62 -6.02
N GLY A 179 -16.73 -18.51 -6.68
CA GLY A 179 -15.37 -18.03 -7.01
C GLY A 179 -14.57 -17.64 -5.79
N ASN A 180 -13.26 -17.73 -5.88
CA ASN A 180 -12.35 -17.31 -4.81
C ASN A 180 -12.26 -15.78 -4.75
N GLY A 181 -12.09 -15.25 -3.54
CA GLY A 181 -11.72 -13.88 -3.30
C GLY A 181 -10.28 -13.60 -3.72
N GLY A 182 -10.01 -12.41 -4.22
CA GLY A 182 -8.67 -11.95 -4.59
C GLY A 182 -7.85 -11.53 -3.37
N ASN A 183 -6.53 -11.58 -3.48
CA ASN A 183 -5.63 -11.14 -2.42
C ASN A 183 -5.57 -9.61 -2.34
N GLY A 184 -5.43 -9.09 -1.12
CA GLY A 184 -5.04 -7.72 -0.88
C GLY A 184 -3.59 -7.47 -1.29
N GLN A 185 -3.24 -6.23 -1.59
CA GLN A 185 -1.89 -5.85 -1.99
C GLN A 185 -1.10 -5.26 -0.82
N THR A 186 0.21 -5.38 -0.91
CA THR A 186 1.15 -4.77 0.04
C THR A 186 1.10 -3.25 -0.04
N ALA A 187 1.20 -2.56 1.11
CA ALA A 187 1.22 -1.10 1.15
C ALA A 187 2.62 -0.54 0.85
N LEU A 188 3.64 -0.99 1.57
CA LEU A 188 5.02 -0.53 1.45
C LEU A 188 5.96 -1.68 1.08
N TYR A 189 6.65 -1.55 -0.04
CA TYR A 189 7.71 -2.46 -0.46
C TYR A 189 9.09 -1.81 -0.21
N ALA A 190 9.97 -2.53 0.49
CA ALA A 190 11.35 -2.12 0.75
C ALA A 190 12.35 -3.25 0.50
N ARG A 191 12.01 -4.20 -0.38
CA ARG A 191 12.89 -5.32 -0.76
C ARG A 191 14.03 -4.84 -1.66
N GLY A 192 15.14 -5.56 -1.64
CA GLY A 192 16.28 -5.30 -2.52
C GLY A 192 17.15 -4.10 -2.13
N SER A 193 16.73 -3.31 -1.15
CA SER A 193 17.59 -2.31 -0.53
C SER A 193 18.54 -3.03 0.42
N GLY A 194 19.79 -2.64 0.50
CA GLY A 194 20.71 -3.17 1.51
C GLY A 194 20.19 -2.88 2.93
N SER A 195 20.53 -3.75 3.87
CA SER A 195 20.09 -3.64 5.26
C SER A 195 20.27 -2.21 5.83
N GLY A 196 19.21 -1.68 6.42
CA GLY A 196 19.23 -0.36 7.08
C GLY A 196 19.25 0.85 6.15
N GLN A 197 18.91 0.70 4.88
CA GLN A 197 18.90 1.82 3.92
C GLN A 197 17.66 2.71 4.03
N VAL A 198 16.54 2.21 4.56
CA VAL A 198 15.31 2.97 4.71
C VAL A 198 15.07 3.34 6.17
N LEU A 199 15.01 4.63 6.45
CA LEU A 199 14.66 5.17 7.76
C LEU A 199 13.19 5.59 7.72
N LEU A 200 12.36 4.93 8.54
CA LEU A 200 10.93 5.20 8.59
C LEU A 200 10.58 6.15 9.74
N VAL A 201 10.07 7.33 9.39
CA VAL A 201 9.48 8.29 10.31
C VAL A 201 7.98 8.35 10.02
N ASN A 202 7.19 7.56 10.74
CA ASN A 202 5.76 7.41 10.49
C ASN A 202 4.94 8.06 11.61
N TYR A 203 4.30 9.18 11.32
CA TYR A 203 3.27 9.81 12.17
C TYR A 203 1.84 9.47 11.69
N GLY A 204 1.72 8.80 10.55
CA GLY A 204 0.46 8.44 9.92
C GLY A 204 0.14 6.95 10.03
N GLN A 205 -0.29 6.36 8.91
CA GLN A 205 -0.69 4.97 8.85
C GLN A 205 -0.10 4.25 7.64
N ILE A 206 0.41 3.03 7.84
CA ILE A 206 0.74 2.05 6.80
C ILE A 206 -0.19 0.87 6.98
N ALA A 207 -0.99 0.52 5.95
CA ALA A 207 -1.99 -0.53 6.05
C ALA A 207 -2.01 -1.43 4.82
N GLY A 208 -1.79 -2.73 5.01
CA GLY A 208 -1.95 -3.74 3.96
C GLY A 208 -3.40 -3.83 3.50
N GLY A 209 -3.63 -4.10 2.23
CA GLY A 209 -4.95 -4.30 1.69
C GLY A 209 -5.64 -5.54 2.28
N GLY A 210 -6.93 -5.48 2.53
CA GLY A 210 -7.72 -6.62 2.96
C GLY A 210 -7.95 -7.60 1.80
N GLY A 211 -8.05 -8.89 2.09
CA GLY A 211 -8.46 -9.90 1.10
C GLY A 211 -9.94 -9.82 0.75
N GLY A 212 -10.31 -10.21 -0.44
CA GLY A 212 -11.71 -10.32 -0.86
C GLY A 212 -12.39 -11.54 -0.23
N GLY A 213 -13.67 -11.45 0.04
CA GLY A 213 -14.49 -12.56 0.49
C GLY A 213 -14.77 -13.57 -0.64
N GLY A 214 -14.91 -14.84 -0.31
CA GLY A 214 -15.31 -15.87 -1.28
C GLY A 214 -16.78 -15.71 -1.72
N GLY A 215 -17.08 -16.11 -2.93
CA GLY A 215 -18.47 -16.17 -3.45
C GLY A 215 -19.22 -17.37 -2.87
N GLY A 216 -20.52 -17.26 -2.78
CA GLY A 216 -21.42 -18.33 -2.33
C GLY A 216 -21.65 -19.40 -3.38
N ARG A 217 -21.98 -20.61 -2.94
CA ARG A 217 -22.43 -21.71 -3.78
C ARG A 217 -23.85 -21.44 -4.25
N GLY A 218 -24.11 -21.75 -5.53
CA GLY A 218 -25.47 -21.74 -6.06
C GLY A 218 -26.34 -22.86 -5.46
N GLY A 219 -27.63 -22.61 -5.41
CA GLY A 219 -28.64 -23.52 -4.91
C GLY A 219 -29.49 -24.11 -6.03
N GLN A 220 -30.31 -25.10 -5.68
CA GLN A 220 -31.30 -25.67 -6.57
C GLN A 220 -32.61 -25.83 -5.81
N CYS A 221 -33.66 -25.18 -6.32
CA CYS A 221 -35.02 -25.47 -5.91
C CYS A 221 -35.59 -26.64 -6.70
N VAL A 222 -36.23 -27.52 -5.97
CA VAL A 222 -37.06 -28.57 -6.54
C VAL A 222 -38.52 -28.26 -6.20
N TYR A 223 -39.34 -28.09 -7.21
CA TYR A 223 -40.77 -27.95 -6.97
C TYR A 223 -41.53 -28.93 -7.82
N ASN A 224 -42.54 -29.51 -7.19
CA ASN A 224 -43.41 -30.46 -7.86
C ASN A 224 -44.55 -29.71 -8.55
N GLN A 225 -44.64 -29.90 -9.85
CA GLN A 225 -45.82 -29.42 -10.60
C GLN A 225 -46.77 -30.60 -10.85
N ASN A 226 -47.90 -30.54 -10.20
CA ASN A 226 -48.95 -31.54 -10.43
C ASN A 226 -49.77 -31.15 -11.65
N THR A 227 -49.74 -31.96 -12.66
CA THR A 227 -50.62 -31.83 -13.84
C THR A 227 -51.45 -33.06 -13.97
N GLN A 228 -52.63 -32.91 -14.56
CA GLN A 228 -53.48 -34.05 -14.93
C GLN A 228 -53.21 -34.38 -16.38
N LYS A 229 -52.89 -35.63 -16.69
CA LYS A 229 -52.81 -36.14 -18.05
C LYS A 229 -53.98 -37.10 -18.31
N SER A 230 -54.51 -37.10 -19.53
CA SER A 230 -55.47 -38.04 -19.97
C SER A 230 -54.91 -39.46 -19.97
N CYS A 231 -55.51 -40.36 -19.18
CA CYS A 231 -55.13 -41.76 -19.11
C CYS A 231 -55.93 -42.60 -20.07
N MET A 232 -55.49 -43.82 -20.35
CA MET A 232 -56.30 -44.81 -21.11
C MET A 232 -57.65 -44.96 -20.42
N LYS A 233 -58.73 -44.91 -21.18
CA LYS A 233 -60.17 -44.94 -20.78
C LYS A 233 -60.78 -43.60 -20.36
N GLY A 234 -60.16 -42.44 -20.71
CA GLY A 234 -60.81 -41.14 -20.51
C GLY A 234 -60.74 -40.59 -19.07
N SER A 235 -60.10 -41.30 -18.14
CA SER A 235 -59.83 -40.77 -16.81
C SER A 235 -58.60 -39.89 -16.80
N GLN A 236 -58.54 -38.90 -15.91
CA GLN A 236 -57.39 -38.08 -15.68
C GLN A 236 -56.50 -38.68 -14.58
N CYS A 237 -55.20 -38.85 -14.85
CA CYS A 237 -54.24 -39.34 -13.87
C CYS A 237 -53.37 -38.19 -13.42
N PRO A 238 -53.14 -38.05 -12.11
CA PRO A 238 -52.21 -37.08 -11.62
C PRO A 238 -50.79 -37.48 -12.03
N VAL A 239 -50.08 -36.57 -12.66
CA VAL A 239 -48.66 -36.72 -12.98
C VAL A 239 -47.93 -35.61 -12.31
N THR A 240 -46.97 -35.97 -11.46
CA THR A 240 -46.09 -35.03 -10.78
C THR A 240 -44.81 -34.90 -11.59
N TYR A 241 -44.55 -33.71 -12.07
CA TYR A 241 -43.27 -33.37 -12.68
C TYR A 241 -42.42 -32.64 -11.65
N GLN A 242 -41.14 -33.02 -11.53
CA GLN A 242 -40.19 -32.27 -10.80
C GLN A 242 -39.56 -31.22 -11.71
N ASN A 243 -39.78 -29.97 -11.40
CA ASN A 243 -39.11 -28.86 -12.04
C ASN A 243 -37.95 -28.40 -11.17
N PHE A 244 -36.86 -28.01 -11.81
CA PHE A 244 -35.66 -27.54 -11.15
C PHE A 244 -35.43 -26.08 -11.57
N SER A 245 -35.25 -25.18 -10.61
CA SER A 245 -34.70 -23.87 -10.86
C SER A 245 -33.32 -23.77 -10.19
N GLN A 246 -32.36 -23.19 -10.88
CA GLN A 246 -31.07 -22.92 -10.34
C GLN A 246 -31.04 -21.48 -9.84
N GLU A 247 -30.51 -21.28 -8.65
CA GLU A 247 -30.28 -19.96 -8.09
C GLU A 247 -28.80 -19.71 -7.92
N GLN A 248 -28.39 -18.47 -8.19
CA GLN A 248 -27.02 -18.05 -8.04
C GLN A 248 -26.71 -17.80 -6.56
N GLY A 249 -25.53 -18.20 -6.10
CA GLY A 249 -25.04 -17.82 -4.79
C GLY A 249 -24.70 -16.34 -4.72
N GLY A 250 -24.66 -15.80 -3.52
CA GLY A 250 -24.27 -14.42 -3.26
C GLY A 250 -22.84 -14.11 -3.66
N GLY A 251 -22.58 -12.93 -4.18
CA GLY A 251 -21.23 -12.45 -4.49
C GLY A 251 -20.42 -12.13 -3.23
N GLY A 252 -19.12 -12.38 -3.21
CA GLY A 252 -18.23 -12.00 -2.13
C GLY A 252 -18.02 -10.49 -2.04
N GLY A 253 -17.77 -9.97 -0.83
CA GLY A 253 -17.40 -8.57 -0.60
C GLY A 253 -15.97 -8.28 -0.98
N GLY A 254 -15.68 -7.08 -1.47
CA GLY A 254 -14.31 -6.61 -1.73
C GLY A 254 -13.54 -6.30 -0.43
N GLY A 255 -12.25 -6.53 -0.40
CA GLY A 255 -11.39 -6.19 0.73
C GLY A 255 -11.18 -4.68 0.90
N ALA A 256 -10.89 -4.25 2.12
CA ALA A 256 -10.49 -2.87 2.40
C ALA A 256 -9.21 -2.48 1.66
N GLY A 257 -9.10 -1.24 1.21
CA GLY A 257 -7.89 -0.79 0.50
C GLY A 257 -8.03 0.58 -0.14
N TYR A 258 -6.97 0.98 -0.83
CA TYR A 258 -6.98 2.21 -1.63
C TYR A 258 -6.46 1.94 -3.06
N PRO A 259 -7.36 1.79 -4.04
CA PRO A 259 -8.80 1.66 -3.87
C PRO A 259 -9.18 0.36 -3.15
N GLY A 260 -10.40 0.31 -2.61
CA GLY A 260 -10.99 -0.92 -2.10
C GLY A 260 -11.20 -1.94 -3.23
N GLY A 261 -11.29 -3.22 -2.86
CA GLY A 261 -11.58 -4.29 -3.79
C GLY A 261 -13.01 -4.19 -4.34
N GLN A 262 -13.20 -4.63 -5.56
CA GLN A 262 -14.54 -4.73 -6.16
C GLN A 262 -15.30 -5.88 -5.55
N ALA A 263 -16.62 -5.75 -5.49
CA ALA A 263 -17.50 -6.84 -5.12
C ALA A 263 -17.52 -7.95 -6.19
N GLY A 264 -17.72 -9.18 -5.75
CA GLY A 264 -18.08 -10.27 -6.65
C GLY A 264 -19.54 -10.17 -7.10
N SER A 265 -19.81 -10.60 -8.32
CA SER A 265 -21.16 -10.76 -8.83
C SER A 265 -21.84 -11.96 -8.19
N GLY A 266 -23.15 -11.92 -8.04
CA GLY A 266 -23.95 -12.97 -7.44
C GLY A 266 -25.40 -12.52 -7.34
N ASP A 267 -26.22 -13.32 -6.71
CA ASP A 267 -27.59 -12.95 -6.42
C ASP A 267 -27.84 -13.06 -4.89
N PRO A 268 -27.81 -11.92 -4.20
CA PRO A 268 -27.41 -10.59 -4.70
C PRO A 268 -25.87 -10.45 -4.80
N ASN A 269 -25.43 -9.37 -5.47
CA ASN A 269 -24.02 -9.01 -5.52
C ASN A 269 -23.47 -8.69 -4.12
N GLY A 270 -22.17 -8.90 -3.92
CA GLY A 270 -21.47 -8.36 -2.76
C GLY A 270 -21.37 -6.83 -2.80
N GLN A 271 -20.73 -6.25 -1.80
CA GLN A 271 -20.42 -4.83 -1.72
C GLN A 271 -18.94 -4.58 -1.96
N ASN A 272 -18.60 -3.45 -2.58
CA ASN A 272 -17.21 -3.03 -2.73
C ASN A 272 -16.58 -2.76 -1.37
N GLY A 273 -15.32 -3.08 -1.25
CA GLY A 273 -14.49 -2.58 -0.15
C GLY A 273 -14.21 -1.08 -0.30
N SER A 274 -13.75 -0.48 0.77
CA SER A 274 -13.44 0.95 0.83
C SER A 274 -12.13 1.21 1.57
N GLN A 275 -11.71 2.47 1.60
CA GLN A 275 -10.59 2.92 2.44
C GLN A 275 -10.92 2.89 3.95
N ASN A 276 -12.12 2.49 4.36
CA ASN A 276 -12.54 2.42 5.76
C ASN A 276 -12.82 0.98 6.22
N GLY A 277 -13.04 0.05 5.29
CA GLY A 277 -13.32 -1.33 5.64
C GLY A 277 -13.62 -2.22 4.45
N GLY A 278 -13.69 -3.53 4.71
CA GLY A 278 -14.12 -4.53 3.74
C GLY A 278 -15.62 -4.44 3.45
N GLY A 279 -16.01 -4.78 2.23
CA GLY A 279 -17.41 -4.84 1.81
C GLY A 279 -18.09 -6.11 2.32
N SER A 280 -19.41 -6.06 2.51
CA SER A 280 -20.21 -7.21 2.86
C SER A 280 -20.39 -8.17 1.68
N GLY A 281 -20.50 -9.46 1.96
CA GLY A 281 -20.95 -10.43 0.97
C GLY A 281 -22.45 -10.27 0.66
N GLY A 282 -22.88 -10.70 -0.52
CA GLY A 282 -24.29 -10.78 -0.90
C GLY A 282 -25.01 -11.82 -0.05
N GLY A 283 -26.18 -11.48 0.48
CA GLY A 283 -26.99 -12.36 1.33
C GLY A 283 -27.52 -13.59 0.58
N ASN A 284 -28.09 -14.51 1.34
CA ASN A 284 -28.73 -15.68 0.79
C ASN A 284 -30.15 -15.33 0.23
N GLN A 285 -30.49 -15.94 -0.85
CA GLN A 285 -31.85 -15.81 -1.42
C GLN A 285 -32.73 -16.99 -1.01
N SER A 286 -32.69 -18.04 -1.72
CA SER A 286 -33.56 -19.18 -1.52
C SER A 286 -32.88 -20.45 -2.02
N CYS A 287 -33.58 -21.57 -1.94
CA CYS A 287 -33.16 -22.80 -2.62
C CYS A 287 -31.82 -23.37 -2.19
N ASN A 288 -31.43 -23.20 -0.94
CA ASN A 288 -30.13 -23.64 -0.40
C ASN A 288 -28.91 -23.00 -1.07
N ALA A 289 -29.09 -21.90 -1.79
CA ALA A 289 -27.97 -21.07 -2.20
C ALA A 289 -27.24 -20.50 -0.98
N GLN A 290 -25.98 -20.27 -1.08
CA GLN A 290 -25.15 -19.77 0.02
C GLN A 290 -24.81 -18.30 -0.17
N ASP A 291 -24.70 -17.60 0.96
CA ASP A 291 -24.24 -16.23 0.99
C ASP A 291 -22.81 -16.12 0.46
N GLY A 292 -22.51 -15.02 -0.20
CA GLY A 292 -21.15 -14.52 -0.35
C GLY A 292 -20.56 -14.13 1.00
N ARG A 293 -19.25 -14.03 1.08
CA ARG A 293 -18.54 -13.72 2.31
C ARG A 293 -17.98 -12.30 2.31
N ASN A 294 -17.82 -11.73 3.48
CA ASN A 294 -17.31 -10.37 3.62
C ASN A 294 -15.83 -10.29 3.21
N GLY A 295 -15.45 -9.19 2.62
CA GLY A 295 -14.05 -8.82 2.45
C GLY A 295 -13.41 -8.51 3.80
N GLY A 296 -12.09 -8.71 3.89
CA GLY A 296 -11.29 -8.38 5.07
C GLY A 296 -11.10 -6.87 5.23
N ASN A 297 -10.96 -6.43 6.47
CA ASN A 297 -10.45 -5.11 6.78
C ASN A 297 -8.95 -5.00 6.45
N PHE A 298 -8.36 -3.82 6.64
CA PHE A 298 -6.93 -3.63 6.44
C PHE A 298 -6.10 -4.69 7.16
N GLY A 299 -5.18 -5.32 6.42
CA GLY A 299 -4.30 -6.35 6.95
C GLY A 299 -5.00 -7.63 7.39
N GLN A 300 -6.26 -7.82 7.05
CA GLN A 300 -7.04 -9.02 7.36
C GLN A 300 -7.41 -9.81 6.11
N ASN A 301 -7.42 -11.13 6.21
CA ASN A 301 -7.94 -11.99 5.16
C ASN A 301 -9.44 -11.72 4.97
N GLY A 302 -9.95 -11.98 3.78
CA GLY A 302 -11.38 -12.09 3.57
C GLY A 302 -11.97 -13.25 4.38
N GLN A 303 -13.29 -13.31 4.47
CA GLN A 303 -13.96 -14.39 5.17
C GLN A 303 -14.17 -15.61 4.27
N THR A 304 -14.04 -16.82 4.86
CA THR A 304 -14.38 -18.10 4.27
C THR A 304 -15.52 -18.74 5.03
N LYS A 305 -16.23 -19.67 4.39
CA LYS A 305 -17.13 -20.61 5.07
C LYS A 305 -16.72 -22.03 4.70
N SER A 306 -16.71 -22.89 5.68
CA SER A 306 -16.41 -24.32 5.44
C SER A 306 -17.47 -24.92 4.51
N GLY A 307 -17.05 -25.68 3.55
CA GLY A 307 -17.81 -26.66 2.81
C GLY A 307 -17.96 -26.42 1.31
N THR A 308 -18.44 -25.26 0.82
CA THR A 308 -18.80 -25.13 -0.60
C THR A 308 -18.79 -23.70 -1.16
N ALA A 309 -18.40 -22.72 -0.36
CA ALA A 309 -18.13 -21.36 -0.83
C ALA A 309 -16.70 -21.26 -1.40
N GLY A 310 -16.44 -20.30 -2.24
CA GLY A 310 -15.09 -19.97 -2.70
C GLY A 310 -14.19 -19.59 -1.52
N SER A 311 -12.90 -19.84 -1.64
CA SER A 311 -11.92 -19.42 -0.65
C SER A 311 -11.81 -17.90 -0.58
N ALA A 312 -11.50 -17.36 0.59
CA ALA A 312 -11.20 -15.94 0.71
C ALA A 312 -9.77 -15.63 0.22
N GLY A 313 -9.59 -14.40 -0.20
CA GLY A 313 -8.26 -13.86 -0.48
C GLY A 313 -7.49 -13.54 0.79
N SER A 314 -6.18 -13.65 0.73
CA SER A 314 -5.26 -13.28 1.82
C SER A 314 -5.12 -11.76 1.94
N ALA A 315 -4.79 -11.29 3.13
CA ALA A 315 -4.39 -9.91 3.34
C ALA A 315 -3.07 -9.59 2.62
N GLY A 316 -2.94 -8.35 2.15
CA GLY A 316 -1.65 -7.80 1.76
C GLY A 316 -0.81 -7.43 2.97
N ALA A 317 0.50 -7.43 2.84
CA ALA A 317 1.39 -6.97 3.90
C ALA A 317 1.28 -5.45 4.09
N ALA A 318 1.40 -4.98 5.32
CA ALA A 318 1.61 -3.56 5.58
C ALA A 318 3.00 -3.15 5.09
N ILE A 319 4.01 -3.95 5.41
CA ILE A 319 5.39 -3.75 4.98
C ILE A 319 5.94 -5.08 4.47
N ASP A 320 6.56 -5.03 3.29
CA ASP A 320 7.31 -6.13 2.71
C ASP A 320 8.78 -5.71 2.56
N GLY A 321 9.70 -6.46 3.16
CA GLY A 321 11.10 -6.09 3.33
C GLY A 321 11.36 -5.34 4.63
N VAL A 322 10.71 -5.74 5.72
CA VAL A 322 10.81 -5.06 7.03
C VAL A 322 12.23 -5.04 7.60
N SER A 323 13.06 -6.04 7.27
CA SER A 323 14.47 -6.09 7.67
C SER A 323 15.31 -4.94 7.07
N ASN A 324 14.87 -4.34 5.97
CA ASN A 324 15.54 -3.22 5.31
C ASN A 324 15.08 -1.85 5.86
N ILE A 325 14.17 -1.84 6.83
CA ILE A 325 13.59 -0.63 7.39
C ILE A 325 14.03 -0.45 8.84
N ASN A 326 14.68 0.66 9.10
CA ASN A 326 14.92 1.12 10.46
C ASN A 326 13.80 2.08 10.89
N LYS A 327 12.97 1.66 11.84
CA LYS A 327 11.82 2.43 12.33
C LYS A 327 12.28 3.42 13.41
N ILE A 328 12.30 4.69 13.07
CA ILE A 328 12.63 5.78 14.00
C ILE A 328 11.38 6.22 14.78
N VAL A 329 10.27 6.39 14.07
CA VAL A 329 8.95 6.65 14.65
C VAL A 329 7.98 5.65 14.03
N SER A 330 7.28 4.92 14.87
CA SER A 330 6.29 3.92 14.45
C SER A 330 4.89 4.46 14.74
N GLY A 331 4.25 5.05 13.73
CA GLY A 331 2.83 5.35 13.78
C GLY A 331 2.00 4.07 13.66
N THR A 332 0.79 4.17 13.16
CA THR A 332 -0.09 3.00 13.00
C THR A 332 0.41 2.12 11.83
N ILE A 333 0.68 0.84 12.12
CA ILE A 333 0.99 -0.18 11.11
C ILE A 333 -0.05 -1.29 11.24
N THR A 334 -0.84 -1.52 10.19
CA THR A 334 -1.96 -2.48 10.22
C THR A 334 -1.76 -3.56 9.16
N GLY A 335 -1.54 -4.78 9.58
CA GLY A 335 -1.35 -5.94 8.72
C GLY A 335 0.00 -6.61 8.87
N PRO A 336 0.22 -7.73 8.15
CA PRO A 336 1.46 -8.48 8.18
C PRO A 336 2.68 -7.61 7.83
N GLN A 337 3.81 -7.91 8.47
CA GLN A 337 5.11 -7.35 8.13
C GLN A 337 6.01 -8.53 7.74
N THR A 338 6.50 -8.52 6.52
CA THR A 338 7.24 -9.64 5.92
C THR A 338 8.63 -9.21 5.45
N ASN A 339 9.52 -10.17 5.25
CA ASN A 339 10.85 -9.97 4.64
C ASN A 339 10.88 -10.47 3.21
#